data_8ad4a473d7c280f266aaec2774901234
#
_entry.id   8ad4a473d7c280f266aaec2774901234
#
_cell.length_a   1.000
_cell.length_b   1.000
_cell.length_c   1.000
_cell.angle_alpha   90.00
_cell.angle_beta   90.00
_cell.angle_gamma   90.00
#
_symmetry.space_group_name_H-M   'P 1'
#
loop_
_entity.id
_entity.type
_entity.pdbx_description
1 polymer ?
#
loop_
_entity_poly.entity_id
_entity_poly.type
_entity_poly.pdbx_seq_one_letter_code
_entity_poly.pdbx_strand_id
1 'polypeptide(L)'
;MLKISSSGEYALLLVKYLTHNPGIHTIGIISEKLAIKEPFLRKVANTLEKANILTSHKGRYGGIELVKKDISVYDILLAVGEDLSITVCSSGKCSSSETCGIVPTISNIQRGFDTILKITRL
;
A
#
# COMPACT_ATOMS: atom_id res chain seq x y z
N MET A 1 -12.40 1.55 -7.43
CA MET A 1 -12.83 2.90 -7.03
C MET A 1 -11.89 3.47 -6.00
N LEU A 2 -11.68 4.77 -6.08
CA LEU A 2 -10.72 5.48 -5.25
C LEU A 2 -11.16 5.56 -3.78
N LYS A 3 -10.86 4.53 -3.03
CA LYS A 3 -11.04 4.51 -1.58
C LYS A 3 -9.99 3.57 -1.00
N ILE A 4 -9.13 4.12 -0.16
CA ILE A 4 -8.11 3.31 0.51
C ILE A 4 -8.80 2.50 1.60
N SER A 5 -8.65 1.18 1.56
CA SER A 5 -9.21 0.29 2.57
C SER A 5 -8.41 0.35 3.87
N SER A 6 -8.93 -0.27 4.93
CA SER A 6 -8.20 -0.38 6.19
C SER A 6 -6.84 -1.06 6.01
N SER A 7 -6.76 -2.08 5.15
CA SER A 7 -5.49 -2.75 4.83
C SER A 7 -4.49 -1.79 4.19
N GLY A 8 -4.95 -0.92 3.28
CA GLY A 8 -4.12 0.10 2.66
C GLY A 8 -3.62 1.11 3.67
N GLU A 9 -4.51 1.60 4.53
CA GLU A 9 -4.13 2.54 5.60
C GLU A 9 -3.10 1.93 6.54
N TYR A 10 -3.31 0.68 6.96
CA TYR A 10 -2.39 -0.02 7.86
C TYR A 10 -1.03 -0.24 7.20
N ALA A 11 -1.02 -0.56 5.90
CA ALA A 11 0.22 -0.73 5.15
C ALA A 11 1.01 0.59 5.11
N LEU A 12 0.34 1.70 4.84
CA LEU A 12 0.99 3.02 4.82
C LEU A 12 1.53 3.39 6.19
N LEU A 13 0.76 3.15 7.25
CA LEU A 13 1.22 3.42 8.63
C LEU A 13 2.42 2.55 8.99
N LEU A 14 2.38 1.28 8.64
CA LEU A 14 3.48 0.35 8.94
C LEU A 14 4.76 0.74 8.22
N VAL A 15 4.68 1.01 6.91
CA VAL A 15 5.85 1.41 6.13
C VAL A 15 6.39 2.75 6.62
N LYS A 16 5.52 3.70 6.94
CA LYS A 16 5.95 4.99 7.49
C LYS A 16 6.69 4.81 8.82
N TYR A 17 6.15 3.98 9.71
CA TYR A 17 6.81 3.68 10.98
C TYR A 17 8.22 3.13 10.77
N LEU A 18 8.35 2.13 9.87
CA LEU A 18 9.64 1.50 9.60
C LEU A 18 10.61 2.42 8.86
N THR A 19 10.10 3.35 8.06
CA THR A 19 10.93 4.36 7.38
C THR A 19 11.56 5.31 8.40
N HIS A 20 10.80 5.72 9.40
CA HIS A 20 11.27 6.64 10.44
C HIS A 20 11.99 5.94 11.61
N ASN A 21 11.87 4.62 11.70
CA ASN A 21 12.50 3.81 12.74
C ASN A 21 13.25 2.65 12.09
N PRO A 22 14.45 2.88 11.53
CA PRO A 22 15.21 1.82 10.85
C PRO A 22 15.56 0.67 11.81
N GLY A 23 15.70 -0.53 11.23
CA GLY A 23 16.06 -1.71 11.99
C GLY A 23 14.90 -2.69 12.13
N ILE A 24 15.14 -3.72 12.92
CA ILE A 24 14.18 -4.81 13.15
C ILE A 24 13.25 -4.44 14.30
N HIS A 25 11.96 -4.56 14.09
CA HIS A 25 10.94 -4.29 15.10
C HIS A 25 9.96 -5.45 15.17
N THR A 26 9.55 -5.83 16.38
CA THR A 26 8.53 -6.87 16.56
C THR A 26 7.15 -6.32 16.23
N ILE A 27 6.29 -7.16 15.67
CA ILE A 27 4.92 -6.76 15.32
C ILE A 27 4.13 -6.32 16.54
N GLY A 28 4.35 -6.96 17.70
CA GLY A 28 3.68 -6.58 18.94
C GLY A 28 3.98 -5.14 19.36
N ILE A 29 5.23 -4.72 19.26
CA ILE A 29 5.64 -3.35 19.61
C ILE A 29 5.03 -2.35 18.63
N ILE A 30 5.07 -2.66 17.33
CA ILE A 30 4.49 -1.79 16.29
C ILE A 30 2.97 -1.69 16.48
N SER A 31 2.32 -2.80 16.80
CA SER A 31 0.88 -2.84 17.09
C SER A 31 0.50 -1.86 18.21
N GLU A 32 1.26 -1.85 19.28
CA GLU A 32 1.05 -0.91 20.38
C GLU A 32 1.28 0.54 19.96
N LYS A 33 2.35 0.79 19.22
CA LYS A 33 2.71 2.15 18.76
C LYS A 33 1.68 2.73 17.80
N LEU A 34 1.16 1.92 16.91
CA LEU A 34 0.21 2.36 15.87
C LEU A 34 -1.26 2.19 16.30
N ALA A 35 -1.52 1.59 17.46
CA ALA A 35 -2.86 1.28 17.94
C ALA A 35 -3.67 0.45 16.93
N ILE A 36 -3.01 -0.51 16.28
CA ILE A 36 -3.61 -1.45 15.33
C ILE A 36 -3.55 -2.84 15.97
N LYS A 37 -4.65 -3.59 15.92
CA LYS A 37 -4.69 -4.95 16.46
C LYS A 37 -3.67 -5.84 15.75
N GLU A 38 -2.91 -6.60 16.53
CA GLU A 38 -1.80 -7.42 16.02
C GLU A 38 -2.20 -8.37 14.88
N PRO A 39 -3.34 -9.10 14.92
CA PRO A 39 -3.71 -10.00 13.82
C PRO A 39 -3.85 -9.27 12.47
N PHE A 40 -4.41 -8.08 12.46
CA PHE A 40 -4.56 -7.27 11.24
C PHE A 40 -3.22 -6.77 10.74
N LEU A 41 -2.39 -6.28 11.65
CA LEU A 41 -1.04 -5.80 11.30
C LEU A 41 -0.18 -6.94 10.76
N ARG A 42 -0.26 -8.12 11.36
CA ARG A 42 0.46 -9.30 10.92
C ARG A 42 0.07 -9.72 9.51
N LYS A 43 -1.22 -9.66 9.19
CA LYS A 43 -1.73 -9.97 7.85
C LYS A 43 -1.19 -9.00 6.80
N VAL A 44 -1.21 -7.71 7.10
CA VAL A 44 -0.67 -6.66 6.23
C VAL A 44 0.84 -6.84 6.06
N ALA A 45 1.57 -7.10 7.13
CA ALA A 45 3.01 -7.34 7.09
C ALA A 45 3.35 -8.54 6.21
N ASN A 46 2.59 -9.63 6.31
CA ASN A 46 2.79 -10.81 5.46
C ASN A 46 2.60 -10.48 3.97
N THR A 47 1.59 -9.67 3.65
CA THR A 47 1.33 -9.25 2.28
C THR A 47 2.47 -8.40 1.74
N LEU A 48 2.98 -7.46 2.53
CA LEU A 48 4.12 -6.62 2.16
C LEU A 48 5.41 -7.44 2.03
N GLU A 49 5.60 -8.46 2.86
CA GLU A 49 6.73 -9.37 2.77
C GLU A 49 6.72 -10.14 1.44
N LYS A 50 5.55 -10.63 1.02
CA LYS A 50 5.40 -11.31 -0.28
C LYS A 50 5.72 -10.39 -1.46
N ALA A 51 5.53 -9.09 -1.31
CA ALA A 51 5.87 -8.10 -2.31
C ALA A 51 7.35 -7.63 -2.23
N ASN A 52 8.14 -8.24 -1.35
CA ASN A 52 9.55 -7.91 -1.11
C ASN A 52 9.77 -6.47 -0.60
N ILE A 53 8.80 -5.90 0.07
CA ILE A 53 8.90 -4.59 0.71
C ILE A 53 9.45 -4.73 2.11
N LEU A 54 9.05 -5.78 2.81
CA LEU A 54 9.51 -6.12 4.15
C LEU A 54 10.21 -7.47 4.13
N THR A 55 11.04 -7.72 5.14
CA THR A 55 11.59 -9.04 5.43
C THR A 55 11.34 -9.39 6.89
N SER A 56 11.13 -10.68 7.16
CA SER A 56 10.96 -11.19 8.52
C SER A 56 12.25 -11.80 9.01
N HIS A 57 12.57 -11.56 10.28
CA HIS A 57 13.67 -12.19 10.98
C HIS A 57 13.10 -13.06 12.09
N LYS A 58 13.42 -14.36 12.08
CA LYS A 58 12.98 -15.30 13.09
C LYS A 58 13.92 -15.30 14.29
N GLY A 59 13.43 -15.76 15.45
CA GLY A 59 14.19 -15.95 16.65
C GLY A 59 13.90 -14.93 17.74
N ARG A 60 14.72 -14.95 18.79
CA ARG A 60 14.54 -14.14 20.01
C ARG A 60 14.56 -12.63 19.73
N TYR A 61 15.41 -12.19 18.81
CA TYR A 61 15.54 -10.80 18.42
C TYR A 61 14.93 -10.55 17.04
N GLY A 62 13.96 -11.39 16.64
CA GLY A 62 13.31 -11.32 15.36
C GLY A 62 12.25 -10.22 15.31
N GLY A 63 11.71 -10.06 14.13
CA GLY A 63 10.69 -9.06 13.82
C GLY A 63 10.65 -8.80 12.34
N ILE A 64 10.20 -7.61 11.97
CA ILE A 64 10.14 -7.19 10.57
C ILE A 64 11.06 -6.00 10.34
N GLU A 65 11.56 -5.91 9.13
CA GLU A 65 12.46 -4.85 8.70
C GLU A 65 12.11 -4.40 7.30
N LEU A 66 12.23 -3.11 7.04
CA LEU A 66 11.98 -2.54 5.72
C LEU A 66 13.15 -2.84 4.79
N VAL A 67 12.88 -3.52 3.67
CA VAL A 67 13.89 -3.87 2.65
C VAL A 67 14.03 -2.74 1.65
N LYS A 68 12.90 -2.25 1.12
CA LYS A 68 12.88 -1.15 0.15
C LYS A 68 12.78 0.18 0.88
N LYS A 69 13.84 0.99 0.82
CA LYS A 69 13.88 2.27 1.53
C LYS A 69 13.25 3.43 0.76
N ASP A 70 13.25 3.37 -0.57
CA ASP A 70 12.67 4.41 -1.43
C ASP A 70 11.47 3.85 -2.18
N ILE A 71 10.36 3.73 -1.47
CA ILE A 71 9.14 3.17 -2.01
C ILE A 71 8.03 4.22 -2.11
N SER A 72 7.30 4.21 -3.21
CA SER A 72 6.17 5.12 -3.41
C SER A 72 4.91 4.61 -2.73
N VAL A 73 4.00 5.54 -2.43
CA VAL A 73 2.67 5.19 -1.94
C VAL A 73 1.95 4.30 -2.95
N TYR A 74 2.15 4.54 -4.25
CA TYR A 74 1.57 3.71 -5.31
C TYR A 74 1.99 2.24 -5.17
N ASP A 75 3.28 1.98 -4.99
CA ASP A 75 3.80 0.62 -4.85
C ASP A 75 3.26 -0.08 -3.62
N ILE A 76 3.12 0.64 -2.51
CA ILE A 76 2.59 0.09 -1.25
C ILE A 76 1.13 -0.31 -1.43
N LEU A 77 0.33 0.57 -2.01
CA LEU A 77 -1.10 0.31 -2.21
C LEU A 77 -1.34 -0.85 -3.17
N LEU A 78 -0.57 -0.93 -4.26
CA LEU A 78 -0.65 -2.06 -5.17
C LEU A 78 -0.27 -3.39 -4.49
N ALA A 79 0.74 -3.35 -3.64
CA ALA A 79 1.21 -4.55 -2.93
C ALA A 79 0.13 -5.17 -2.05
N VAL A 80 -0.73 -4.36 -1.45
CA VAL A 80 -1.83 -4.85 -0.61
C VAL A 80 -3.13 -5.08 -1.38
N GLY A 81 -3.08 -4.96 -2.72
CA GLY A 81 -4.22 -5.28 -3.58
C GLY A 81 -5.27 -4.19 -3.69
N GLU A 82 -4.90 -2.93 -3.42
CA GLU A 82 -5.82 -1.81 -3.58
C GLU A 82 -6.17 -1.58 -5.06
N ASP A 83 -7.44 -1.29 -5.29
CA ASP A 83 -7.91 -0.85 -6.60
C ASP A 83 -7.77 0.67 -6.68
N LEU A 84 -6.78 1.13 -7.45
CA LEU A 84 -6.46 2.55 -7.58
C LEU A 84 -7.25 3.24 -8.69
N SER A 85 -8.23 2.55 -9.29
CA SER A 85 -9.10 3.10 -10.32
C SER A 85 -10.04 4.15 -9.73
N ILE A 86 -10.15 5.30 -10.38
CA ILE A 86 -11.05 6.36 -9.92
C ILE A 86 -12.51 6.12 -10.35
N THR A 87 -12.71 5.32 -11.39
CA THR A 87 -14.05 4.95 -11.88
C THR A 87 -14.02 3.53 -12.43
N VAL A 88 -15.21 2.98 -12.70
CA VAL A 88 -15.34 1.68 -13.37
C VAL A 88 -14.70 1.72 -14.77
N CYS A 89 -14.77 2.86 -15.47
CA CYS A 89 -14.15 3.04 -16.78
C CYS A 89 -12.64 2.88 -16.74
N SER A 90 -11.98 3.45 -15.72
CA SER A 90 -10.54 3.38 -15.61
C SER A 90 -10.05 1.99 -15.17
N SER A 91 -10.92 1.16 -14.60
CA SER A 91 -10.60 -0.22 -14.27
C SER A 91 -10.78 -1.19 -15.44
N GLY A 92 -11.35 -0.72 -16.56
CA GLY A 92 -11.65 -1.56 -17.71
C GLY A 92 -12.88 -2.44 -17.57
N LYS A 93 -13.67 -2.26 -16.52
CA LYS A 93 -14.85 -3.08 -16.20
C LYS A 93 -16.16 -2.50 -16.74
N CYS A 94 -16.13 -1.30 -17.31
CA CYS A 94 -17.32 -0.65 -17.86
C CYS A 94 -17.63 -1.20 -19.25
N SER A 95 -18.87 -1.67 -19.46
CA SER A 95 -19.31 -2.18 -20.76
C SER A 95 -19.40 -1.11 -21.84
N SER A 96 -19.51 0.16 -21.46
CA SER A 96 -19.62 1.31 -22.38
C SER A 96 -18.29 2.01 -22.64
N SER A 97 -17.17 1.46 -22.15
CA SER A 97 -15.86 2.12 -22.20
C SER A 97 -15.39 2.46 -23.61
N GLU A 98 -15.74 1.64 -24.61
CA GLU A 98 -15.33 1.86 -25.99
C GLU A 98 -16.09 3.01 -26.70
N THR A 99 -17.30 3.28 -26.25
CA THR A 99 -18.18 4.27 -26.89
C THR A 99 -18.43 5.52 -26.06
N CYS A 100 -18.02 5.50 -24.80
CA CYS A 100 -18.25 6.61 -23.87
C CYS A 100 -17.29 7.77 -24.17
N GLY A 101 -17.83 8.95 -24.47
CA GLY A 101 -17.04 10.14 -24.79
C GLY A 101 -16.21 10.71 -23.66
N ILE A 102 -16.45 10.30 -22.41
CA ILE A 102 -15.71 10.80 -21.24
C ILE A 102 -14.46 9.96 -20.93
N VAL A 103 -14.29 8.80 -21.56
CA VAL A 103 -13.15 7.90 -21.29
C VAL A 103 -11.79 8.61 -21.43
N PRO A 104 -11.53 9.41 -22.47
CA PRO A 104 -10.24 10.10 -22.58
C PRO A 104 -9.98 11.05 -21.41
N THR A 105 -11.00 11.76 -20.95
CA THR A 105 -10.90 12.68 -19.79
C THR A 105 -10.60 11.89 -18.50
N ILE A 106 -11.34 10.82 -18.28
CA ILE A 106 -11.16 9.95 -17.11
C ILE A 106 -9.75 9.32 -17.13
N SER A 107 -9.29 8.87 -18.29
CA SER A 107 -7.94 8.30 -18.43
C SER A 107 -6.85 9.32 -18.10
N ASN A 108 -7.03 10.58 -18.48
CA ASN A 108 -6.09 11.65 -18.14
C ASN A 108 -6.05 11.92 -16.64
N ILE A 109 -7.21 11.94 -15.99
CA ILE A 109 -7.32 12.11 -14.53
C ILE A 109 -6.65 10.94 -13.82
N GLN A 110 -6.89 9.71 -14.28
CA GLN A 110 -6.29 8.51 -13.73
C GLN A 110 -4.76 8.56 -13.81
N ARG A 111 -4.22 8.96 -14.96
CA ARG A 111 -2.77 9.11 -15.13
C ARG A 111 -2.17 10.15 -14.21
N GLY A 112 -2.84 11.29 -14.05
CA GLY A 112 -2.41 12.33 -13.12
C GLY A 112 -2.42 11.83 -11.68
N PHE A 113 -3.47 11.13 -11.29
CA PHE A 113 -3.60 10.54 -9.96
C PHE A 113 -2.51 9.50 -9.70
N ASP A 114 -2.28 8.58 -10.64
CA ASP A 114 -1.22 7.57 -10.54
C ASP A 114 0.16 8.22 -10.40
N THR A 115 0.40 9.29 -11.14
CA THR A 115 1.67 10.03 -11.08
C THR A 115 1.87 10.63 -9.69
N ILE A 116 0.85 11.24 -9.10
CA ILE A 116 0.92 11.79 -7.74
C ILE A 116 1.29 10.69 -6.74
N LEU A 117 0.64 9.54 -6.82
CA LEU A 117 0.95 8.41 -5.94
C LEU A 117 2.37 7.89 -6.13
N LYS A 118 2.85 7.85 -7.37
CA LYS A 118 4.20 7.36 -7.70
C LYS A 118 5.32 8.28 -7.21
N ILE A 119 5.08 9.58 -7.12
CA ILE A 119 6.07 10.53 -6.63
C ILE A 119 5.97 10.78 -5.13
N THR A 120 4.89 10.33 -4.49
CA THR A 120 4.71 10.50 -3.05
C THR A 120 5.50 9.42 -2.29
N ARG A 121 6.36 9.87 -1.37
CA ARG A 121 7.16 9.00 -0.48
C ARG A 121 6.76 9.25 0.96
N LEU A 122 6.97 8.24 1.79
CA LEU A 122 6.67 8.34 3.23
C LEU A 122 7.84 8.84 4.06
#